data_ef1d63a172b83483e9a513ed3c00164e
#
_entry.id   ef1d63a172b83483e9a513ed3c00164e
#
_cell.length_a   1.000
_cell.length_b   1.000
_cell.length_c   1.000
_cell.angle_alpha   90.00
_cell.angle_beta   90.00
_cell.angle_gamma   90.00
#
_symmetry.space_group_name_H-M   'P 1'
#
loop_
_entity.id
_entity.type
_entity.pdbx_description
1 polymer ?
#
loop_
_entity_poly.entity_id
_entity_poly.type
_entity_poly.pdbx_seq_one_letter_code
_entity_poly.pdbx_strand_id
1 'polypeptide(L)'
;FFRVLHNQRLILVTFNLVFFQIVVFGQNKINWISFEEAMELHDQSPKKMLIDLYTDWCGWCKQMDNTTFNNPVIIEYINDNYIPVKFNAEQKEMIEFKGKTYEFVKQGKRGYHELALTLTSGQLSYPTYIFLTENLEVIQPLPGYHDEIQFEMIINYFGGDFYKNTPWNKFKDDFKPKTRAKLNHKTGFRPH
;
A
#
# COMPACT_ATOMS: atom_id res chain seq x y z
N PHE A 1 -26.40 -66.60 -2.95
CA PHE A 1 -25.11 -65.99 -2.43
C PHE A 1 -24.50 -65.05 -3.47
N PHE A 2 -25.24 -64.10 -4.01
CA PHE A 2 -24.64 -63.08 -4.91
C PHE A 2 -25.53 -61.83 -4.93
N ARG A 3 -25.56 -61.07 -3.80
CA ARG A 3 -26.31 -59.79 -3.81
C ARG A 3 -25.92 -58.80 -2.70
N VAL A 4 -24.70 -58.77 -2.25
CA VAL A 4 -24.30 -57.81 -1.15
C VAL A 4 -23.06 -56.94 -1.49
N LEU A 5 -22.47 -57.04 -2.67
CA LEU A 5 -21.22 -56.33 -2.96
C LEU A 5 -21.38 -55.11 -3.89
N HIS A 6 -22.60 -54.62 -4.16
CA HIS A 6 -22.77 -53.47 -5.09
C HIS A 6 -23.08 -52.12 -4.44
N ASN A 7 -23.20 -52.06 -3.11
CA ASN A 7 -23.66 -50.84 -2.45
C ASN A 7 -22.55 -50.08 -1.66
N GLN A 8 -21.32 -50.58 -1.67
CA GLN A 8 -20.22 -49.91 -0.93
C GLN A 8 -19.35 -48.98 -1.78
N ARG A 9 -19.49 -49.00 -3.11
CA ARG A 9 -18.68 -48.12 -3.98
C ARG A 9 -19.33 -46.76 -4.29
N LEU A 10 -20.61 -46.57 -3.97
CA LEU A 10 -21.32 -45.31 -4.26
C LEU A 10 -21.24 -44.28 -3.12
N ILE A 11 -20.81 -44.67 -1.92
CA ILE A 11 -20.75 -43.78 -0.75
C ILE A 11 -19.41 -43.04 -0.64
N LEU A 12 -18.36 -43.50 -1.33
CA LEU A 12 -17.02 -42.89 -1.25
C LEU A 12 -16.76 -41.77 -2.27
N VAL A 13 -17.65 -41.52 -3.20
CA VAL A 13 -17.47 -40.47 -4.22
C VAL A 13 -18.18 -39.14 -3.85
N THR A 14 -19.10 -39.16 -2.90
CA THR A 14 -19.88 -37.97 -2.52
C THR A 14 -19.27 -37.14 -1.38
N PHE A 15 -18.16 -37.58 -0.78
CA PHE A 15 -17.59 -36.91 0.39
C PHE A 15 -16.43 -35.92 0.07
N ASN A 16 -16.07 -35.75 -1.19
CA ASN A 16 -14.91 -34.91 -1.56
C ASN A 16 -15.26 -33.59 -2.28
N LEU A 17 -16.52 -33.15 -2.21
CA LEU A 17 -16.96 -31.84 -2.69
C LEU A 17 -17.31 -30.90 -1.55
N VAL A 18 -16.60 -31.00 -0.41
CA VAL A 18 -16.71 -30.03 0.67
C VAL A 18 -15.73 -28.87 0.39
N PHE A 19 -16.25 -27.86 -0.27
CA PHE A 19 -16.13 -26.47 0.09
C PHE A 19 -14.72 -25.96 0.44
N PHE A 20 -13.91 -25.71 -0.57
CA PHE A 20 -12.94 -24.64 -0.48
C PHE A 20 -13.67 -23.31 -0.74
N GLN A 21 -14.47 -22.89 0.24
CA GLN A 21 -14.91 -21.50 0.29
C GLN A 21 -13.69 -20.66 0.66
N ILE A 22 -13.06 -20.07 -0.35
CA ILE A 22 -12.14 -18.96 -0.13
C ILE A 22 -13.00 -17.84 0.44
N VAL A 23 -12.97 -17.70 1.77
CA VAL A 23 -13.45 -16.49 2.43
C VAL A 23 -12.47 -15.41 2.01
N VAL A 24 -12.80 -14.68 0.95
CA VAL A 24 -12.14 -13.41 0.64
C VAL A 24 -12.56 -12.47 1.76
N PHE A 25 -11.79 -12.47 2.85
CA PHE A 25 -11.83 -11.38 3.80
C PHE A 25 -11.38 -10.15 3.03
N GLY A 26 -12.32 -9.31 2.64
CA GLY A 26 -12.01 -7.97 2.15
C GLY A 26 -11.13 -7.30 3.19
N GLN A 27 -9.91 -6.95 2.84
CA GLN A 27 -8.99 -6.25 3.74
C GLN A 27 -9.61 -4.89 4.03
N ASN A 28 -9.99 -4.66 5.29
CA ASN A 28 -10.64 -3.42 5.71
C ASN A 28 -9.64 -2.31 6.04
N LYS A 29 -8.33 -2.60 5.99
CA LYS A 29 -7.25 -1.67 6.32
C LYS A 29 -6.03 -1.93 5.43
N ILE A 30 -5.22 -0.90 5.24
CA ILE A 30 -3.88 -1.08 4.68
C ILE A 30 -3.02 -1.80 5.73
N ASN A 31 -2.29 -2.82 5.29
CA ASN A 31 -1.42 -3.64 6.14
C ASN A 31 -0.07 -2.92 6.37
N TRP A 32 -0.14 -1.73 6.99
CA TRP A 32 1.06 -0.97 7.30
C TRP A 32 2.01 -1.76 8.22
N ILE A 33 3.28 -1.83 7.83
CA ILE A 33 4.35 -2.46 8.61
C ILE A 33 5.49 -1.46 8.85
N SER A 34 6.41 -1.77 9.76
CA SER A 34 7.61 -0.99 9.99
C SER A 34 8.57 -1.06 8.80
N PHE A 35 9.57 -0.19 8.77
CA PHE A 35 10.59 -0.23 7.71
C PHE A 35 11.41 -1.52 7.78
N GLU A 36 11.75 -1.96 8.98
CA GLU A 36 12.52 -3.18 9.25
C GLU A 36 11.76 -4.43 8.79
N GLU A 37 10.49 -4.56 9.19
CA GLU A 37 9.62 -5.66 8.73
C GLU A 37 9.45 -5.66 7.20
N ALA A 38 9.42 -4.48 6.59
CA ALA A 38 9.32 -4.35 5.15
C ALA A 38 10.58 -4.83 4.43
N MET A 39 11.76 -4.59 5.01
CA MET A 39 13.01 -5.10 4.47
C MET A 39 13.09 -6.63 4.54
N GLU A 40 12.70 -7.22 5.69
CA GLU A 40 12.65 -8.68 5.85
C GLU A 40 11.68 -9.34 4.84
N LEU A 41 10.52 -8.72 4.64
CA LEU A 41 9.53 -9.21 3.68
C LEU A 41 10.03 -9.06 2.24
N HIS A 42 10.69 -7.95 1.92
CA HIS A 42 11.25 -7.68 0.60
C HIS A 42 12.36 -8.67 0.23
N ASP A 43 13.23 -9.05 1.17
CA ASP A 43 14.29 -10.03 0.94
C ASP A 43 13.73 -11.42 0.56
N GLN A 44 12.56 -11.78 1.07
CA GLN A 44 11.87 -13.03 0.73
C GLN A 44 11.10 -12.94 -0.60
N SER A 45 10.53 -11.78 -0.90
CA SER A 45 9.70 -11.55 -2.08
C SER A 45 9.79 -10.09 -2.52
N PRO A 46 10.75 -9.76 -3.41
CA PRO A 46 10.93 -8.40 -3.89
C PRO A 46 9.67 -7.82 -4.51
N LYS A 47 9.20 -6.70 -3.97
CA LYS A 47 8.00 -5.98 -4.39
C LYS A 47 8.23 -4.48 -4.22
N LYS A 48 7.55 -3.66 -5.02
CA LYS A 48 7.55 -2.20 -4.83
C LYS A 48 7.15 -1.83 -3.41
N MET A 49 7.73 -0.77 -2.87
CA MET A 49 7.33 -0.22 -1.57
C MET A 49 6.60 1.10 -1.73
N LEU A 50 5.58 1.28 -0.91
CA LEU A 50 4.94 2.57 -0.67
C LEU A 50 5.19 2.97 0.78
N ILE A 51 5.99 4.00 0.99
CA ILE A 51 6.31 4.51 2.32
C ILE A 51 5.46 5.74 2.60
N ASP A 52 4.66 5.70 3.64
CA ASP A 52 3.99 6.86 4.23
C ASP A 52 4.90 7.46 5.30
N LEU A 53 5.60 8.53 4.93
CA LEU A 53 6.47 9.28 5.83
C LEU A 53 5.64 10.31 6.60
N TYR A 54 5.56 10.13 7.92
CA TYR A 54 4.74 10.95 8.80
C TYR A 54 5.48 11.41 10.08
N THR A 55 4.80 12.21 10.88
CA THR A 55 5.16 12.51 12.27
C THR A 55 3.90 12.50 13.13
N ASP A 56 4.04 12.27 14.45
CA ASP A 56 2.90 12.18 15.38
C ASP A 56 2.09 13.48 15.49
N TRP A 57 2.71 14.61 15.24
CA TRP A 57 2.08 15.93 15.27
C TRP A 57 1.49 16.40 13.94
N CYS A 58 1.66 15.62 12.87
CA CYS A 58 1.20 15.96 11.53
C CYS A 58 -0.33 15.85 11.38
N GLY A 59 -1.02 16.98 11.35
CA GLY A 59 -2.49 17.02 11.18
C GLY A 59 -2.96 16.46 9.83
N TRP A 60 -2.26 16.77 8.74
CA TRP A 60 -2.59 16.27 7.40
C TRP A 60 -2.33 14.78 7.23
N CYS A 61 -1.35 14.20 7.97
CA CYS A 61 -1.15 12.76 7.99
C CYS A 61 -2.37 12.07 8.63
N LYS A 62 -2.86 12.57 9.76
CA LYS A 62 -4.08 12.08 10.42
C LYS A 62 -5.31 12.23 9.52
N GLN A 63 -5.37 13.30 8.72
CA GLN A 63 -6.45 13.47 7.75
C GLN A 63 -6.39 12.39 6.66
N MET A 64 -5.21 12.08 6.12
CA MET A 64 -5.04 10.96 5.16
C MET A 64 -5.48 9.63 5.76
N ASP A 65 -5.06 9.33 7.00
CA ASP A 65 -5.44 8.11 7.71
C ASP A 65 -6.96 7.98 7.87
N ASN A 66 -7.65 9.10 8.13
CA ASN A 66 -9.10 9.12 8.36
C ASN A 66 -9.95 9.15 7.07
N THR A 67 -9.36 9.51 5.93
CA THR A 67 -10.09 9.65 4.65
C THR A 67 -9.52 8.72 3.59
N THR A 68 -8.47 9.14 2.91
CA THR A 68 -7.89 8.48 1.74
C THR A 68 -7.49 7.02 2.02
N PHE A 69 -6.86 6.76 3.16
CA PHE A 69 -6.44 5.41 3.55
C PHE A 69 -7.57 4.53 4.12
N ASN A 70 -8.76 5.08 4.31
CA ASN A 70 -9.97 4.31 4.63
C ASN A 70 -10.81 3.96 3.38
N ASN A 71 -10.39 4.41 2.20
CA ASN A 71 -11.10 4.08 0.97
C ASN A 71 -10.80 2.62 0.55
N PRO A 72 -11.83 1.76 0.37
CA PRO A 72 -11.63 0.34 0.08
C PRO A 72 -10.93 0.06 -1.26
N VAL A 73 -11.03 0.95 -2.25
CA VAL A 73 -10.31 0.82 -3.53
C VAL A 73 -8.81 1.02 -3.33
N ILE A 74 -8.45 2.00 -2.51
CA ILE A 74 -7.06 2.33 -2.18
C ILE A 74 -6.45 1.25 -1.31
N ILE A 75 -7.18 0.78 -0.30
CA ILE A 75 -6.75 -0.31 0.59
C ILE A 75 -6.42 -1.57 -0.22
N GLU A 76 -7.35 -2.01 -1.07
CA GLU A 76 -7.19 -3.18 -1.92
C GLU A 76 -5.96 -3.02 -2.83
N TYR A 77 -5.86 -1.89 -3.55
CA TYR A 77 -4.77 -1.68 -4.48
C TYR A 77 -3.39 -1.64 -3.82
N ILE A 78 -3.27 -0.96 -2.68
CA ILE A 78 -1.99 -0.86 -1.95
C ILE A 78 -1.56 -2.23 -1.45
N ASN A 79 -2.45 -2.97 -0.79
CA ASN A 79 -2.11 -4.29 -0.24
C ASN A 79 -1.72 -5.30 -1.33
N ASP A 80 -2.35 -5.22 -2.50
CA ASP A 80 -2.08 -6.12 -3.62
C ASP A 80 -0.78 -5.79 -4.35
N ASN A 81 -0.42 -4.51 -4.48
CA ASN A 81 0.63 -4.06 -5.38
C ASN A 81 1.90 -3.57 -4.68
N TYR A 82 1.87 -3.32 -3.38
CA TYR A 82 3.00 -2.76 -2.63
C TYR A 82 3.29 -3.53 -1.35
N ILE A 83 4.49 -3.33 -0.80
CA ILE A 83 4.78 -3.49 0.61
C ILE A 83 4.51 -2.12 1.25
N PRO A 84 3.42 -1.94 2.03
CA PRO A 84 3.09 -0.66 2.62
C PRO A 84 3.86 -0.42 3.91
N VAL A 85 4.60 0.67 3.96
CA VAL A 85 5.48 1.02 5.09
C VAL A 85 4.97 2.29 5.78
N LYS A 86 4.78 2.24 7.10
CA LYS A 86 4.49 3.41 7.92
C LYS A 86 5.78 3.85 8.61
N PHE A 87 6.34 5.00 8.21
CA PHE A 87 7.64 5.47 8.68
C PHE A 87 7.52 6.80 9.43
N ASN A 88 7.71 6.77 10.76
CA ASN A 88 7.79 8.00 11.54
C ASN A 88 9.15 8.66 11.32
N ALA A 89 9.15 9.85 10.72
CA ALA A 89 10.38 10.61 10.44
C ALA A 89 11.14 11.06 11.70
N GLU A 90 10.54 10.95 12.89
CA GLU A 90 11.16 11.26 14.18
C GLU A 90 11.46 10.01 15.03
N GLN A 91 11.31 8.77 14.46
CA GLN A 91 11.68 7.54 15.18
C GLN A 91 13.18 7.51 15.50
N LYS A 92 13.55 6.80 16.57
CA LYS A 92 14.92 6.82 17.11
C LYS A 92 15.68 5.52 16.88
N GLU A 93 14.96 4.48 16.47
CA GLU A 93 15.53 3.19 16.14
C GLU A 93 16.43 3.33 14.93
N MET A 94 17.63 2.73 15.00
CA MET A 94 18.55 2.69 13.85
C MET A 94 17.98 1.81 12.76
N ILE A 95 18.10 2.24 11.50
CA ILE A 95 17.64 1.48 10.34
C ILE A 95 18.83 1.16 9.44
N GLU A 96 18.97 -0.11 9.09
CA GLU A 96 19.89 -0.52 8.02
C GLU A 96 19.16 -0.52 6.68
N PHE A 97 19.70 0.22 5.72
CA PHE A 97 19.17 0.26 4.36
C PHE A 97 20.30 0.31 3.32
N LYS A 98 20.31 -0.63 2.40
CA LYS A 98 21.32 -0.75 1.34
C LYS A 98 22.76 -0.76 1.87
N GLY A 99 22.99 -1.48 2.96
CA GLY A 99 24.31 -1.64 3.58
C GLY A 99 24.83 -0.41 4.34
N LYS A 100 23.96 0.57 4.60
CA LYS A 100 24.27 1.73 5.42
C LYS A 100 23.32 1.82 6.60
N THR A 101 23.84 2.10 7.78
CA THR A 101 23.08 2.42 8.99
C THR A 101 22.69 3.90 8.99
N TYR A 102 21.44 4.17 9.29
CA TYR A 102 20.85 5.50 9.42
C TYR A 102 20.34 5.68 10.85
N GLU A 103 20.57 6.86 11.41
CA GLU A 103 20.28 7.17 12.81
C GLU A 103 19.35 8.39 12.93
N PHE A 104 18.83 8.58 14.13
CA PHE A 104 18.09 9.79 14.47
C PHE A 104 19.05 10.96 14.74
N VAL A 105 18.81 12.08 14.07
CA VAL A 105 19.55 13.33 14.26
C VAL A 105 18.72 14.30 15.08
N LYS A 106 19.18 14.64 16.27
CA LYS A 106 18.53 15.65 17.11
C LYS A 106 18.77 17.05 16.55
N GLN A 107 17.68 17.81 16.36
CA GLN A 107 17.74 19.20 15.91
C GLN A 107 16.84 20.07 16.81
N GLY A 108 17.45 20.83 17.71
CA GLY A 108 16.72 21.64 18.68
C GLY A 108 15.85 20.81 19.62
N LYS A 109 14.55 21.13 19.65
CA LYS A 109 13.55 20.39 20.48
C LYS A 109 13.05 19.10 19.83
N ARG A 110 13.29 18.90 18.54
CA ARG A 110 12.86 17.74 17.74
C ARG A 110 14.07 17.07 17.10
N GLY A 111 13.87 16.48 15.96
CA GLY A 111 14.89 15.87 15.15
C GLY A 111 14.25 15.18 13.94
N TYR A 112 15.05 14.44 13.25
CA TYR A 112 14.61 13.64 12.11
C TYR A 112 15.48 12.38 11.98
N HIS A 113 14.95 11.38 11.34
CA HIS A 113 15.71 10.20 10.97
C HIS A 113 16.46 10.45 9.65
N GLU A 114 17.75 10.14 9.59
CA GLU A 114 18.59 10.37 8.40
C GLU A 114 18.06 9.67 7.14
N LEU A 115 17.45 8.48 7.30
CA LEU A 115 16.85 7.77 6.19
C LEU A 115 15.68 8.56 5.59
N ALA A 116 14.84 9.20 6.43
CA ALA A 116 13.75 10.05 5.94
C ALA A 116 14.29 11.21 5.07
N LEU A 117 15.37 11.84 5.52
CA LEU A 117 16.04 12.91 4.75
C LEU A 117 16.62 12.38 3.44
N THR A 118 17.23 11.19 3.46
CA THR A 118 17.82 10.55 2.27
C THR A 118 16.75 10.20 1.25
N LEU A 119 15.65 9.55 1.67
CA LEU A 119 14.56 9.13 0.78
C LEU A 119 13.78 10.30 0.18
N THR A 120 13.82 11.48 0.83
CA THR A 120 13.17 12.71 0.35
C THR A 120 14.12 13.67 -0.37
N SER A 121 15.32 13.22 -0.70
CA SER A 121 16.36 14.05 -1.36
C SER A 121 16.65 15.34 -0.58
N GLY A 122 16.65 15.27 0.74
CA GLY A 122 16.97 16.39 1.62
C GLY A 122 15.82 17.34 1.95
N GLN A 123 14.57 17.03 1.51
CA GLN A 123 13.42 17.91 1.73
C GLN A 123 12.37 17.22 2.60
N LEU A 124 12.38 17.48 3.89
CA LEU A 124 11.41 16.94 4.83
C LEU A 124 10.12 17.76 4.84
N SER A 125 9.02 17.12 4.51
CA SER A 125 7.66 17.64 4.68
C SER A 125 6.71 16.47 4.99
N TYR A 126 5.58 16.74 5.61
CA TYR A 126 4.66 15.68 6.07
C TYR A 126 3.19 16.03 5.75
N PRO A 127 2.44 15.03 5.23
CA PRO A 127 2.89 13.72 4.82
C PRO A 127 3.76 13.77 3.55
N THR A 128 4.61 12.76 3.34
CA THR A 128 5.28 12.52 2.05
C THR A 128 5.18 11.03 1.73
N TYR A 129 4.72 10.71 0.52
CA TYR A 129 4.62 9.33 0.02
C TYR A 129 5.82 9.04 -0.85
N ILE A 130 6.57 7.99 -0.53
CA ILE A 130 7.78 7.63 -1.24
C ILE A 130 7.57 6.28 -1.90
N PHE A 131 7.80 6.23 -3.21
CA PHE A 131 7.69 5.02 -4.01
C PHE A 131 9.07 4.46 -4.29
N LEU A 132 9.29 3.19 -3.96
CA LEU A 132 10.51 2.46 -4.31
C LEU A 132 10.19 1.37 -5.33
N THR A 133 11.17 1.13 -6.22
CA THR A 133 11.15 -0.03 -7.12
C THR A 133 11.37 -1.33 -6.34
N GLU A 134 11.24 -2.46 -7.03
CA GLU A 134 11.60 -3.80 -6.55
C GLU A 134 13.11 -3.94 -6.23
N ASN A 135 13.95 -3.00 -6.70
CA ASN A 135 15.39 -2.93 -6.40
C ASN A 135 15.69 -1.89 -5.31
N LEU A 136 14.68 -1.42 -4.58
CA LEU A 136 14.80 -0.41 -3.53
C LEU A 136 15.36 0.94 -4.03
N GLU A 137 15.13 1.28 -5.29
CA GLU A 137 15.48 2.58 -5.86
C GLU A 137 14.31 3.55 -5.68
N VAL A 138 14.60 4.77 -5.24
CA VAL A 138 13.57 5.81 -5.10
C VAL A 138 13.07 6.20 -6.49
N ILE A 139 11.78 5.98 -6.74
CA ILE A 139 11.11 6.45 -7.96
C ILE A 139 10.79 7.94 -7.79
N GLN A 140 10.02 8.27 -6.75
CA GLN A 140 9.55 9.63 -6.51
C GLN A 140 9.09 9.81 -5.05
N PRO A 141 9.54 10.83 -4.33
CA PRO A 141 8.85 11.37 -3.16
C PRO A 141 7.75 12.33 -3.60
N LEU A 142 6.56 12.20 -3.02
CA LEU A 142 5.39 13.06 -3.29
C LEU A 142 4.89 13.68 -1.99
N PRO A 143 5.17 14.95 -1.73
CA PRO A 143 4.74 15.63 -0.53
C PRO A 143 3.28 16.09 -0.60
N GLY A 144 2.66 16.18 0.59
CA GLY A 144 1.38 16.82 0.79
C GLY A 144 0.18 15.88 0.85
N TYR A 145 -0.95 16.45 1.21
CA TYR A 145 -2.24 15.76 1.23
C TYR A 145 -2.74 15.50 -0.19
N HIS A 146 -3.25 14.28 -0.41
CA HIS A 146 -3.92 13.88 -1.64
C HIS A 146 -5.28 13.28 -1.32
N ASP A 147 -6.34 13.74 -1.98
CA ASP A 147 -7.66 13.14 -1.85
C ASP A 147 -7.69 11.72 -2.46
N GLU A 148 -8.81 11.01 -2.23
CA GLU A 148 -8.93 9.61 -2.65
C GLU A 148 -8.75 9.43 -4.17
N ILE A 149 -9.28 10.35 -4.97
CA ILE A 149 -9.20 10.26 -6.44
C ILE A 149 -7.77 10.51 -6.92
N GLN A 150 -7.12 11.53 -6.37
CA GLN A 150 -5.74 11.85 -6.70
C GLN A 150 -4.80 10.72 -6.27
N PHE A 151 -5.00 10.20 -5.06
CA PHE A 151 -4.13 9.15 -4.53
C PHE A 151 -4.33 7.83 -5.27
N GLU A 152 -5.56 7.48 -5.68
CA GLU A 152 -5.82 6.31 -6.54
C GLU A 152 -5.05 6.42 -7.87
N MET A 153 -5.06 7.58 -8.52
CA MET A 153 -4.27 7.80 -9.75
C MET A 153 -2.77 7.61 -9.50
N ILE A 154 -2.25 8.20 -8.42
CA ILE A 154 -0.83 8.14 -8.06
C ILE A 154 -0.36 6.71 -7.83
N ILE A 155 -1.06 5.94 -6.99
CA ILE A 155 -0.67 4.56 -6.70
C ILE A 155 -0.77 3.66 -7.93
N ASN A 156 -1.74 3.89 -8.81
CA ASN A 156 -1.84 3.14 -10.06
C ASN A 156 -0.72 3.51 -11.05
N TYR A 157 -0.33 4.78 -11.12
CA TYR A 157 0.74 5.25 -11.99
C TYR A 157 2.09 4.58 -11.67
N PHE A 158 2.45 4.53 -10.40
CA PHE A 158 3.70 3.90 -9.96
C PHE A 158 3.58 2.37 -9.86
N GLY A 159 2.48 1.86 -9.32
CA GLY A 159 2.26 0.41 -9.17
C GLY A 159 2.18 -0.33 -10.49
N GLY A 160 1.52 0.26 -11.48
CA GLY A 160 1.39 -0.30 -12.82
C GLY A 160 2.53 0.02 -13.78
N ASP A 161 3.65 0.57 -13.29
CA ASP A 161 4.83 0.94 -14.10
C ASP A 161 4.59 1.96 -15.21
N PHE A 162 3.46 2.67 -15.18
CA PHE A 162 3.15 3.67 -16.19
C PHE A 162 4.18 4.80 -16.24
N TYR A 163 4.79 5.14 -15.09
CA TYR A 163 5.83 6.17 -14.99
C TYR A 163 7.05 5.91 -15.89
N LYS A 164 7.29 4.67 -16.28
CA LYS A 164 8.40 4.29 -17.15
C LYS A 164 8.21 4.73 -18.60
N ASN A 165 6.95 4.75 -19.10
CA ASN A 165 6.65 4.90 -20.51
C ASN A 165 5.52 5.89 -20.83
N THR A 166 4.82 6.42 -19.83
CA THR A 166 3.67 7.31 -20.03
C THR A 166 3.84 8.59 -19.23
N PRO A 167 3.86 9.76 -19.85
CA PRO A 167 3.89 11.03 -19.13
C PRO A 167 2.67 11.17 -18.22
N TRP A 168 2.87 11.75 -17.01
CA TRP A 168 1.84 11.92 -16.00
C TRP A 168 0.54 12.56 -16.53
N ASN A 169 0.66 13.65 -17.31
CA ASN A 169 -0.51 14.34 -17.84
C ASN A 169 -1.36 13.43 -18.73
N LYS A 170 -0.71 12.65 -19.62
CA LYS A 170 -1.40 11.68 -20.45
C LYS A 170 -2.09 10.59 -19.63
N PHE A 171 -1.37 10.02 -18.65
CA PHE A 171 -1.95 9.02 -17.76
C PHE A 171 -3.17 9.56 -17.02
N LYS A 172 -3.05 10.77 -16.45
CA LYS A 172 -4.14 11.43 -15.71
C LYS A 172 -5.39 11.65 -16.57
N ASP A 173 -5.24 12.03 -17.84
CA ASP A 173 -6.36 12.28 -18.74
C ASP A 173 -7.07 10.97 -19.15
N ASP A 174 -6.32 9.86 -19.26
CA ASP A 174 -6.84 8.56 -19.66
C ASP A 174 -7.38 7.74 -18.46
N PHE A 175 -6.92 8.01 -17.25
CA PHE A 175 -7.26 7.23 -16.05
C PHE A 175 -8.73 7.41 -15.62
N LYS A 176 -9.38 6.29 -15.28
CA LYS A 176 -10.77 6.28 -14.79
C LYS A 176 -10.81 5.80 -13.34
N PRO A 177 -10.91 6.71 -12.35
CA PRO A 177 -10.92 6.35 -10.94
C PRO A 177 -12.12 5.47 -10.58
N LYS A 178 -11.86 4.34 -9.96
CA LYS A 178 -12.89 3.44 -9.39
C LYS A 178 -13.53 4.05 -8.14
N THR A 179 -12.77 4.84 -7.39
CA THR A 179 -13.23 5.60 -6.21
C THR A 179 -14.43 6.47 -6.54
N ARG A 180 -14.41 7.19 -7.66
CA ARG A 180 -15.53 8.03 -8.11
C ARG A 180 -16.81 7.21 -8.35
N ALA A 181 -16.70 6.02 -8.93
CA ALA A 181 -17.85 5.16 -9.18
C ALA A 181 -18.50 4.67 -7.89
N LYS A 182 -17.69 4.30 -6.87
CA LYS A 182 -18.20 3.87 -5.55
C LYS A 182 -18.85 5.01 -4.76
N LEU A 183 -18.35 6.25 -4.86
CA LEU A 183 -18.97 7.43 -4.23
C LEU A 183 -20.35 7.71 -4.84
N ASN A 184 -20.49 7.70 -6.17
CA ASN A 184 -21.75 7.93 -6.85
C ASN A 184 -22.81 6.86 -6.48
N HIS A 185 -22.39 5.62 -6.27
CA HIS A 185 -23.32 4.55 -5.85
C HIS A 185 -23.82 4.73 -4.41
N LYS A 186 -22.99 5.28 -3.50
CA LYS A 186 -23.40 5.58 -2.11
C LYS A 186 -24.31 6.81 -1.99
N THR A 187 -24.13 7.80 -2.86
CA THR A 187 -24.87 9.06 -2.80
C THR A 187 -26.13 9.10 -3.67
N GLY A 188 -26.36 8.08 -4.51
CA GLY A 188 -27.49 8.04 -5.46
C GLY A 188 -27.42 9.13 -6.55
N PHE A 189 -26.32 9.85 -6.66
CA PHE A 189 -26.13 10.94 -7.62
C PHE A 189 -25.84 10.37 -9.00
N ARG A 190 -26.81 10.49 -9.92
CA ARG A 190 -26.58 10.26 -11.36
C ARG A 190 -26.26 11.64 -11.96
N PRO A 191 -25.07 11.85 -12.55
CA PRO A 191 -24.82 13.05 -13.34
C PRO A 191 -25.72 13.01 -14.57
N HIS A 192 -26.40 14.10 -14.85
CA HIS A 192 -27.16 14.35 -16.07
C HIS A 192 -26.22 14.61 -17.23
#